data_5225f228429153ee275b76f1d969f21d
#
_entry.id   5225f228429153ee275b76f1d969f21d
#
_cell.length_a   1.000
_cell.length_b   1.000
_cell.length_c   1.000
_cell.angle_alpha   90.00
_cell.angle_beta   90.00
_cell.angle_gamma   90.00
#
_symmetry.space_group_name_H-M   'P 1'
#
loop_
_entity.id
_entity.type
_entity.pdbx_description
1 polymer ?
#
loop_
_entity_poly.entity_id
_entity_poly.type
_entity_poly.pdbx_seq_one_letter_code
_entity_poly.pdbx_strand_id
1 'polypeptide(L)'
;MIFSKIKKLTKRITFSLLPLSFLSFSPINAALVDLKDTERLIEIVLEGASRTMGKYADAKKVQWDWCEDTYYDSSQNLICLEKKFMTELSEIGDAAVAFVVAHEYAHHVQYAQYQLISKARNNTMRIELQADCFAGIILASIPSISFGPDDVEAMLKTAFMVGDQEYDSEYHHGPGENRALALRSGLRFGGSKGKNKDAYYKMFCLGE
;
A
#
# COMPACT_ATOMS: atom_id res chain seq x y z
N MET A 1 15.28 3.34 3.06
CA MET A 1 16.32 2.45 2.47
C MET A 1 15.74 1.11 2.02
N ILE A 2 14.48 1.13 1.52
CA ILE A 2 13.67 -0.08 1.31
C ILE A 2 13.65 -0.52 -0.15
N PHE A 3 13.86 0.37 -1.12
CA PHE A 3 13.60 0.11 -2.55
C PHE A 3 14.81 -0.01 -3.49
N SER A 4 16.04 -0.04 -2.97
CA SER A 4 17.22 -0.16 -3.85
C SER A 4 17.41 -1.54 -4.51
N LYS A 5 16.58 -2.54 -4.16
CA LYS A 5 16.77 -3.95 -4.59
C LYS A 5 15.91 -4.42 -5.76
N ILE A 6 14.98 -3.62 -6.29
CA ILE A 6 14.17 -4.03 -7.46
C ILE A 6 15.01 -4.21 -8.74
N LYS A 7 16.23 -3.68 -8.78
CA LYS A 7 17.13 -3.74 -9.95
C LYS A 7 17.68 -5.13 -10.33
N LYS A 8 17.37 -6.22 -9.59
CA LYS A 8 18.01 -7.54 -9.87
C LYS A 8 17.10 -8.67 -10.34
N LEU A 9 15.83 -8.44 -10.64
CA LEU A 9 14.92 -9.52 -11.06
C LEU A 9 14.64 -9.57 -12.58
N THR A 10 15.62 -9.20 -13.42
CA THR A 10 15.59 -9.57 -14.85
C THR A 10 16.38 -10.86 -15.07
N LYS A 11 15.91 -11.99 -14.56
CA LYS A 11 16.36 -13.30 -15.03
C LYS A 11 15.26 -13.95 -15.86
N ARG A 12 15.61 -14.09 -17.14
CA ARG A 12 14.90 -14.73 -18.25
C ARG A 12 14.15 -15.98 -17.83
N ILE A 13 12.83 -15.95 -17.93
CA ILE A 13 11.99 -17.15 -18.03
C ILE A 13 11.73 -17.32 -19.53
N THR A 14 12.36 -18.33 -20.13
CA THR A 14 12.08 -18.77 -21.50
C THR A 14 10.76 -19.52 -21.50
N PHE A 15 9.71 -18.89 -21.99
CA PHE A 15 8.46 -19.59 -22.32
C PHE A 15 8.52 -20.07 -23.77
N SER A 16 8.29 -21.38 -23.93
CA SER A 16 8.13 -22.07 -25.21
C SER A 16 6.90 -21.52 -25.95
N LEU A 17 7.12 -21.09 -27.18
CA LEU A 17 6.11 -20.53 -28.06
C LEU A 17 5.17 -21.62 -28.61
N LEU A 18 3.89 -21.52 -28.30
CA LEU A 18 2.81 -22.05 -29.14
C LEU A 18 2.16 -20.87 -29.88
N PRO A 19 1.82 -21.02 -31.18
CA PRO A 19 1.30 -19.89 -31.94
C PRO A 19 -0.19 -19.68 -31.66
N LEU A 20 -0.53 -18.56 -31.05
CA LEU A 20 -1.90 -18.06 -31.00
C LEU A 20 -2.04 -16.89 -31.98
N SER A 21 -3.08 -17.02 -32.79
CA SER A 21 -3.56 -16.11 -33.82
C SER A 21 -3.59 -14.63 -33.39
N PHE A 22 -3.08 -13.79 -34.28
CA PHE A 22 -3.09 -12.34 -34.22
C PHE A 22 -4.52 -11.78 -34.05
N LEU A 23 -4.83 -11.36 -32.84
CA LEU A 23 -5.77 -10.24 -32.63
C LEU A 23 -4.90 -8.97 -32.53
N SER A 24 -5.08 -8.10 -33.50
CA SER A 24 -4.43 -6.78 -33.54
C SER A 24 -4.93 -5.95 -32.38
N PHE A 25 -4.20 -5.97 -31.26
CA PHE A 25 -4.32 -4.94 -30.24
C PHE A 25 -3.68 -3.67 -30.81
N SER A 26 -4.49 -2.66 -31.05
CA SER A 26 -4.00 -1.30 -31.21
C SER A 26 -3.13 -0.96 -30.00
N PRO A 27 -1.97 -0.30 -30.17
CA PRO A 27 -1.21 0.17 -29.04
C PRO A 27 -2.10 1.16 -28.29
N ILE A 28 -2.51 0.79 -27.08
CA ILE A 28 -3.01 1.77 -26.11
C ILE A 28 -1.84 2.74 -25.94
N ASN A 29 -2.01 3.96 -26.43
CA ASN A 29 -1.12 5.04 -26.09
C ASN A 29 -0.97 5.01 -24.57
N ALA A 30 0.22 4.65 -24.06
CA ALA A 30 0.58 4.91 -22.70
C ALA A 30 0.50 6.44 -22.55
N ALA A 31 -0.65 6.91 -22.10
CA ALA A 31 -0.81 8.29 -21.73
C ALA A 31 0.28 8.53 -20.69
N LEU A 32 1.13 9.50 -20.95
CA LEU A 32 2.05 10.04 -19.94
C LEU A 32 1.16 10.33 -18.73
N VAL A 33 1.28 9.52 -17.69
CA VAL A 33 0.54 9.74 -16.44
C VAL A 33 0.95 11.13 -15.99
N ASP A 34 0.01 12.06 -16.00
CA ASP A 34 0.32 13.43 -15.57
C ASP A 34 0.60 13.35 -14.06
N LEU A 35 1.79 13.77 -13.67
CA LEU A 35 2.18 13.84 -12.25
C LEU A 35 1.17 14.60 -11.39
N LYS A 36 0.43 15.55 -11.99
CA LYS A 36 -0.67 16.26 -11.32
C LYS A 36 -1.83 15.34 -10.97
N ASP A 37 -2.12 14.35 -11.80
CA ASP A 37 -3.16 13.37 -11.49
C ASP A 37 -2.70 12.43 -10.37
N THR A 38 -1.42 12.06 -10.33
CA THR A 38 -0.83 11.30 -9.24
C THR A 38 -0.85 12.09 -7.93
N GLU A 39 -0.45 13.36 -7.93
CA GLU A 39 -0.48 14.24 -6.76
C GLU A 39 -1.92 14.41 -6.24
N ARG A 40 -2.88 14.59 -7.14
CA ARG A 40 -4.30 14.67 -6.78
C ARG A 40 -4.80 13.36 -6.14
N LEU A 41 -4.39 12.22 -6.66
CA LEU A 41 -4.74 10.92 -6.09
C LEU A 41 -4.16 10.77 -4.67
N ILE A 42 -2.90 11.15 -4.47
CA ILE A 42 -2.25 11.16 -3.17
C ILE A 42 -3.07 11.98 -2.17
N GLU A 43 -3.45 13.20 -2.51
CA GLU A 43 -4.26 14.07 -1.65
C GLU A 43 -5.63 13.44 -1.31
N ILE A 44 -6.30 12.85 -2.28
CA ILE A 44 -7.59 12.16 -2.06
C ILE A 44 -7.43 10.99 -1.07
N VAL A 45 -6.37 10.20 -1.22
CA VAL A 45 -6.10 9.06 -0.33
C VAL A 45 -5.78 9.55 1.08
N LEU A 46 -4.92 10.54 1.23
CA LEU A 46 -4.55 11.09 2.53
C LEU A 46 -5.73 11.75 3.26
N GLU A 47 -6.57 12.49 2.53
CA GLU A 47 -7.79 13.07 3.10
C GLU A 47 -8.78 11.96 3.54
N GLY A 48 -8.97 10.94 2.71
CA GLY A 48 -9.80 9.78 3.03
C GLY A 48 -9.26 8.97 4.22
N ALA A 49 -7.96 8.78 4.28
CA ALA A 49 -7.26 8.12 5.38
C ALA A 49 -7.45 8.89 6.70
N SER A 50 -7.27 10.21 6.67
CA SER A 50 -7.49 11.08 7.84
C SER A 50 -8.94 11.01 8.34
N ARG A 51 -9.92 10.99 7.46
CA ARG A 51 -11.33 10.84 7.84
C ARG A 51 -11.65 9.46 8.43
N THR A 52 -11.02 8.41 7.92
CA THR A 52 -11.25 7.02 8.33
C THR A 52 -10.55 6.68 9.65
N MET A 53 -9.29 7.08 9.75
CA MET A 53 -8.37 6.67 10.83
C MET A 53 -8.02 7.82 11.79
N GLY A 54 -8.48 9.06 11.53
CA GLY A 54 -8.09 10.26 12.28
C GLY A 54 -8.37 10.21 13.78
N LYS A 55 -9.34 9.39 14.22
CA LYS A 55 -9.58 9.16 15.65
C LYS A 55 -8.49 8.28 16.32
N TYR A 56 -7.69 7.58 15.52
CA TYR A 56 -6.58 6.73 15.98
C TYR A 56 -5.22 7.37 15.71
N ALA A 57 -5.15 8.27 14.75
CA ALA A 57 -3.97 9.08 14.49
C ALA A 57 -4.00 10.31 15.40
N ASP A 58 -2.84 10.70 15.93
CA ASP A 58 -2.71 11.98 16.62
C ASP A 58 -3.21 13.09 15.67
N ALA A 59 -3.91 14.10 16.22
CA ALA A 59 -4.57 15.16 15.45
C ALA A 59 -3.65 16.02 14.56
N LYS A 60 -2.35 15.70 14.53
CA LYS A 60 -1.38 16.30 13.60
C LYS A 60 -1.69 15.85 12.19
N LYS A 61 -1.99 16.80 11.32
CA LYS A 61 -2.13 16.55 9.90
C LYS A 61 -0.80 16.02 9.37
N VAL A 62 -0.80 14.79 8.83
CA VAL A 62 0.36 14.24 8.14
C VAL A 62 0.61 15.06 6.87
N GLN A 63 1.87 15.36 6.61
CA GLN A 63 2.31 16.01 5.38
C GLN A 63 2.89 14.96 4.44
N TRP A 64 3.06 15.30 3.18
CA TRP A 64 3.76 14.46 2.23
C TRP A 64 4.66 15.32 1.31
N ASP A 65 5.72 14.72 0.79
CA ASP A 65 6.64 15.36 -0.17
C ASP A 65 7.29 14.30 -1.06
N TRP A 66 7.87 14.76 -2.18
CA TRP A 66 8.72 13.94 -3.02
C TRP A 66 10.09 13.77 -2.38
N CYS A 67 10.54 12.53 -2.21
CA CYS A 67 11.80 12.16 -1.57
C CYS A 67 12.61 11.20 -2.45
N GLU A 68 13.79 10.80 -1.96
CA GLU A 68 14.64 9.80 -2.64
C GLU A 68 14.13 8.36 -2.44
N ASP A 69 13.40 8.10 -1.34
CA ASP A 69 12.81 6.80 -0.98
C ASP A 69 11.35 7.00 -0.54
N THR A 70 10.57 5.89 -0.49
CA THR A 70 9.19 5.89 0.03
C THR A 70 9.17 5.35 1.45
N TYR A 71 8.71 6.17 2.40
CA TYR A 71 8.60 5.82 3.81
C TYR A 71 7.82 6.88 4.61
N TYR A 72 7.34 6.51 5.80
CA TYR A 72 6.83 7.45 6.78
C TYR A 72 7.92 7.88 7.76
N ASP A 73 8.18 9.18 7.88
CA ASP A 73 9.06 9.78 8.89
C ASP A 73 8.24 10.24 10.09
N SER A 74 8.34 9.49 11.18
CA SER A 74 7.62 9.80 12.42
C SER A 74 8.16 11.05 13.13
N SER A 75 9.41 11.43 12.91
CA SER A 75 10.02 12.61 13.54
C SER A 75 9.50 13.92 12.94
N GLN A 76 9.19 13.90 11.66
CA GLN A 76 8.68 15.05 10.92
C GLN A 76 7.17 14.97 10.67
N ASN A 77 6.54 13.83 10.96
CA ASN A 77 5.16 13.53 10.59
C ASN A 77 4.93 13.69 9.08
N LEU A 78 5.84 13.11 8.30
CA LEU A 78 5.96 13.29 6.86
C LEU A 78 5.90 11.93 6.16
N ILE A 79 5.07 11.81 5.13
CA ILE A 79 5.11 10.72 4.17
C ILE A 79 6.02 11.13 3.03
N CYS A 80 7.15 10.46 2.90
CA CYS A 80 8.07 10.57 1.78
C CYS A 80 7.64 9.62 0.67
N LEU A 81 7.61 10.10 -0.57
CA LEU A 81 7.26 9.30 -1.75
C LEU A 81 8.35 9.43 -2.80
N GLU A 82 8.91 8.30 -3.27
CA GLU A 82 9.84 8.29 -4.38
C GLU A 82 9.09 8.49 -5.69
N LYS A 83 9.38 9.59 -6.40
CA LYS A 83 8.70 9.95 -7.64
C LYS A 83 8.77 8.86 -8.71
N LYS A 84 9.95 8.25 -8.86
CA LYS A 84 10.15 7.18 -9.84
C LYS A 84 9.32 5.95 -9.51
N PHE A 85 9.30 5.54 -8.25
CA PHE A 85 8.50 4.41 -7.79
C PHE A 85 7.00 4.66 -7.99
N MET A 86 6.50 5.87 -7.64
CA MET A 86 5.10 6.23 -7.90
C MET A 86 4.75 6.20 -9.39
N THR A 87 5.68 6.61 -10.26
CA THR A 87 5.49 6.51 -11.72
C THR A 87 5.42 5.05 -12.18
N GLU A 88 6.32 4.18 -11.70
CA GLU A 88 6.28 2.75 -12.01
C GLU A 88 4.99 2.08 -11.51
N LEU A 89 4.47 2.48 -10.35
CA LEU A 89 3.19 2.00 -9.83
C LEU A 89 2.01 2.48 -10.67
N SER A 90 2.04 3.71 -11.18
CA SER A 90 0.98 4.24 -12.02
C SER A 90 0.84 3.49 -13.35
N GLU A 91 1.92 2.85 -13.84
CA GLU A 91 1.87 1.94 -14.99
C GLU A 91 1.09 0.64 -14.68
N ILE A 92 1.05 0.24 -13.40
CA ILE A 92 0.22 -0.88 -12.94
C ILE A 92 -1.23 -0.44 -12.78
N GLY A 93 -1.45 0.79 -12.31
CA GLY A 93 -2.74 1.44 -12.13
C GLY A 93 -2.78 2.37 -10.92
N ASP A 94 -3.72 3.30 -10.93
CA ASP A 94 -3.92 4.28 -9.84
C ASP A 94 -4.14 3.61 -8.48
N ALA A 95 -4.75 2.44 -8.47
CA ALA A 95 -4.98 1.66 -7.26
C ALA A 95 -3.68 1.16 -6.62
N ALA A 96 -2.62 0.91 -7.41
CA ALA A 96 -1.30 0.55 -6.90
C ALA A 96 -0.66 1.74 -6.15
N VAL A 97 -0.76 2.94 -6.71
CA VAL A 97 -0.31 4.18 -6.05
C VAL A 97 -1.11 4.41 -4.77
N ALA A 98 -2.44 4.32 -4.86
CA ALA A 98 -3.34 4.52 -3.72
C ALA A 98 -3.01 3.56 -2.56
N PHE A 99 -2.67 2.31 -2.86
CA PHE A 99 -2.26 1.33 -1.85
C PHE A 99 -0.99 1.76 -1.11
N VAL A 100 0.06 2.15 -1.82
CA VAL A 100 1.33 2.54 -1.18
C VAL A 100 1.13 3.79 -0.31
N VAL A 101 0.40 4.79 -0.80
CA VAL A 101 0.08 6.00 -0.01
C VAL A 101 -0.71 5.66 1.26
N ALA A 102 -1.70 4.77 1.17
CA ALA A 102 -2.47 4.32 2.32
C ALA A 102 -1.63 3.50 3.31
N HIS A 103 -0.65 2.73 2.81
CA HIS A 103 0.30 1.97 3.62
C HIS A 103 1.21 2.90 4.43
N GLU A 104 1.78 3.92 3.82
CA GLU A 104 2.59 4.92 4.55
C GLU A 104 1.75 5.69 5.58
N TYR A 105 0.50 6.01 5.24
CA TYR A 105 -0.42 6.58 6.23
C TYR A 105 -0.72 5.61 7.38
N ALA A 106 -0.77 4.32 7.12
CA ALA A 106 -0.97 3.31 8.17
C ALA A 106 0.21 3.30 9.17
N HIS A 107 1.44 3.52 8.71
CA HIS A 107 2.57 3.74 9.60
C HIS A 107 2.39 4.97 10.49
N HIS A 108 1.85 6.08 9.97
CA HIS A 108 1.48 7.23 10.81
C HIS A 108 0.50 6.82 11.93
N VAL A 109 -0.52 6.03 11.62
CA VAL A 109 -1.47 5.52 12.62
C VAL A 109 -0.77 4.64 13.67
N GLN A 110 0.12 3.76 13.25
CA GLN A 110 0.88 2.89 14.15
C GLN A 110 1.75 3.68 15.12
N TYR A 111 2.44 4.71 14.63
CA TYR A 111 3.27 5.58 15.46
C TYR A 111 2.46 6.44 16.42
N ALA A 112 1.31 6.97 15.97
CA ALA A 112 0.39 7.73 16.83
C ALA A 112 -0.19 6.84 17.94
N GLN A 113 -0.39 5.56 17.67
CA GLN A 113 -0.81 4.54 18.62
C GLN A 113 0.40 3.74 19.12
N TYR A 114 1.29 4.39 19.87
CA TYR A 114 2.55 3.82 20.36
C TYR A 114 2.44 2.37 20.90
N GLN A 115 1.28 1.97 21.42
CA GLN A 115 1.03 0.61 21.87
C GLN A 115 1.08 -0.42 20.72
N LEU A 116 0.76 -0.03 19.48
CA LEU A 116 0.80 -0.94 18.33
C LEU A 116 2.25 -1.31 18.00
N ILE A 117 3.13 -0.32 17.96
CA ILE A 117 4.56 -0.54 17.70
C ILE A 117 5.26 -1.21 18.88
N SER A 118 4.92 -0.84 20.13
CA SER A 118 5.52 -1.45 21.31
C SER A 118 5.25 -2.95 21.42
N LYS A 119 4.06 -3.40 20.99
CA LYS A 119 3.71 -4.83 20.92
C LYS A 119 4.41 -5.56 19.76
N ALA A 120 4.76 -4.85 18.71
CA ALA A 120 5.43 -5.40 17.53
C ALA A 120 6.97 -5.26 17.59
N ARG A 121 7.51 -4.76 18.71
CA ARG A 121 8.96 -4.57 18.90
C ARG A 121 9.73 -5.81 18.51
N ASN A 122 10.69 -5.65 17.62
CA ASN A 122 11.55 -6.67 17.02
C ASN A 122 10.87 -7.59 15.99
N ASN A 123 9.71 -7.19 15.45
CA ASN A 123 9.08 -7.93 14.35
C ASN A 123 8.57 -6.97 13.29
N THR A 124 9.47 -6.56 12.39
CA THR A 124 9.20 -5.65 11.28
C THR A 124 8.09 -6.21 10.38
N MET A 125 8.13 -7.52 10.08
CA MET A 125 7.08 -8.18 9.30
C MET A 125 5.68 -7.95 9.90
N ARG A 126 5.53 -8.04 11.24
CA ARG A 126 4.23 -7.80 11.88
C ARG A 126 3.75 -6.36 11.71
N ILE A 127 4.67 -5.40 11.78
CA ILE A 127 4.38 -3.98 11.56
C ILE A 127 3.89 -3.77 10.12
N GLU A 128 4.58 -4.36 9.16
CA GLU A 128 4.24 -4.26 7.74
C GLU A 128 2.89 -4.90 7.40
N LEU A 129 2.64 -6.13 7.87
CA LEU A 129 1.37 -6.81 7.64
C LEU A 129 0.19 -6.05 8.28
N GLN A 130 0.42 -5.43 9.42
CA GLN A 130 -0.58 -4.59 10.06
C GLN A 130 -0.82 -3.31 9.25
N ALA A 131 0.23 -2.67 8.71
CA ALA A 131 0.10 -1.51 7.84
C ALA A 131 -0.66 -1.85 6.55
N ASP A 132 -0.39 -3.00 5.93
CA ASP A 132 -1.15 -3.49 4.76
C ASP A 132 -2.64 -3.68 5.08
N CYS A 133 -2.95 -4.27 6.24
CA CYS A 133 -4.34 -4.45 6.67
C CYS A 133 -5.04 -3.08 6.89
N PHE A 134 -4.38 -2.12 7.51
CA PHE A 134 -4.91 -0.77 7.70
C PHE A 134 -5.10 -0.03 6.38
N ALA A 135 -4.14 -0.16 5.46
CA ALA A 135 -4.26 0.38 4.11
C ALA A 135 -5.53 -0.12 3.41
N GLY A 136 -5.80 -1.43 3.52
CA GLY A 136 -7.03 -2.01 2.98
C GLY A 136 -8.30 -1.42 3.61
N ILE A 137 -8.33 -1.22 4.93
CA ILE A 137 -9.47 -0.57 5.61
C ILE A 137 -9.64 0.87 5.17
N ILE A 138 -8.54 1.63 5.05
CA ILE A 138 -8.55 3.01 4.58
C ILE A 138 -9.17 3.07 3.19
N LEU A 139 -8.62 2.34 2.24
CA LEU A 139 -9.03 2.38 0.84
C LEU A 139 -10.50 1.98 0.66
N ALA A 140 -10.93 0.89 1.30
CA ALA A 140 -12.33 0.45 1.22
C ALA A 140 -13.32 1.40 1.93
N SER A 141 -12.83 2.37 2.70
CA SER A 141 -13.65 3.32 3.46
C SER A 141 -13.72 4.72 2.82
N ILE A 142 -13.00 4.98 1.72
CA ILE A 142 -13.01 6.26 1.03
C ILE A 142 -14.23 6.35 0.10
N PRO A 143 -15.24 7.20 0.40
CA PRO A 143 -16.49 7.20 -0.38
C PRO A 143 -16.32 7.71 -1.82
N SER A 144 -15.30 8.53 -2.06
CA SER A 144 -15.02 9.14 -3.37
C SER A 144 -14.27 8.21 -4.34
N ILE A 145 -13.81 7.05 -3.87
CA ILE A 145 -13.10 6.07 -4.69
C ILE A 145 -13.92 4.78 -4.73
N SER A 146 -14.12 4.24 -5.93
CA SER A 146 -14.74 2.93 -6.13
C SER A 146 -13.75 2.04 -6.86
N PHE A 147 -13.31 0.97 -6.20
CA PHE A 147 -12.38 0.01 -6.78
C PHE A 147 -13.14 -1.14 -7.44
N GLY A 148 -12.84 -1.38 -8.72
CA GLY A 148 -13.26 -2.56 -9.46
C GLY A 148 -12.36 -3.79 -9.17
N PRO A 149 -12.66 -4.95 -9.77
CA PRO A 149 -11.84 -6.16 -9.62
C PRO A 149 -10.39 -5.96 -10.05
N ASP A 150 -10.16 -5.23 -11.15
CA ASP A 150 -8.82 -4.97 -11.71
C ASP A 150 -8.00 -4.06 -10.76
N ASP A 151 -8.65 -3.08 -10.13
CA ASP A 151 -8.00 -2.22 -9.12
C ASP A 151 -7.57 -3.02 -7.89
N VAL A 152 -8.44 -3.93 -7.42
CA VAL A 152 -8.11 -4.83 -6.32
C VAL A 152 -6.95 -5.74 -6.70
N GLU A 153 -6.92 -6.27 -7.92
CA GLU A 153 -5.81 -7.08 -8.41
C GLU A 153 -4.50 -6.27 -8.47
N ALA A 154 -4.54 -5.04 -8.97
CA ALA A 154 -3.38 -4.15 -9.01
C ALA A 154 -2.81 -3.89 -7.60
N MET A 155 -3.67 -3.59 -6.63
CA MET A 155 -3.26 -3.41 -5.23
C MET A 155 -2.63 -4.67 -4.64
N LEU A 156 -3.26 -5.85 -4.82
CA LEU A 156 -2.76 -7.12 -4.30
C LEU A 156 -1.43 -7.52 -4.95
N LYS A 157 -1.28 -7.29 -6.25
CA LYS A 157 -0.03 -7.50 -6.98
C LYS A 157 1.07 -6.59 -6.45
N THR A 158 0.78 -5.33 -6.19
CA THR A 158 1.73 -4.38 -5.60
C THR A 158 2.16 -4.83 -4.20
N ALA A 159 1.22 -5.18 -3.33
CA ALA A 159 1.52 -5.71 -1.99
C ALA A 159 2.41 -6.96 -2.06
N PHE A 160 2.16 -7.86 -3.01
CA PHE A 160 3.00 -9.03 -3.24
C PHE A 160 4.41 -8.65 -3.71
N MET A 161 4.53 -7.70 -4.63
CA MET A 161 5.81 -7.29 -5.22
C MET A 161 6.75 -6.59 -4.23
N VAL A 162 6.21 -5.84 -3.27
CA VAL A 162 6.99 -5.14 -2.24
C VAL A 162 7.33 -6.03 -1.04
N GLY A 163 6.87 -7.28 -1.02
CA GLY A 163 7.29 -8.29 -0.06
C GLY A 163 8.69 -8.83 -0.35
N ASP A 164 9.32 -9.44 0.62
CA ASP A 164 10.62 -10.08 0.51
C ASP A 164 10.65 -11.46 1.19
N GLN A 165 11.76 -12.19 1.02
CA GLN A 165 12.00 -13.49 1.66
C GLN A 165 13.28 -13.46 2.53
N GLU A 166 13.66 -12.27 2.99
CA GLU A 166 14.88 -12.07 3.78
C GLU A 166 14.62 -12.32 5.28
N TYR A 167 14.15 -13.51 5.64
CA TYR A 167 13.71 -13.88 7.00
C TYR A 167 14.72 -13.61 8.11
N ASP A 168 16.01 -13.56 7.79
CA ASP A 168 17.08 -13.29 8.74
C ASP A 168 17.43 -11.80 8.84
N SER A 169 16.76 -10.94 8.07
CA SER A 169 16.97 -9.49 8.09
C SER A 169 16.08 -8.83 9.12
N GLU A 170 16.64 -7.98 9.95
CA GLU A 170 15.85 -7.09 10.82
C GLU A 170 14.98 -6.09 10.05
N TYR A 171 15.23 -5.95 8.74
CA TYR A 171 14.48 -5.13 7.79
C TYR A 171 13.51 -5.96 6.93
N HIS A 172 13.22 -7.22 7.33
CA HIS A 172 12.29 -8.09 6.62
C HIS A 172 10.85 -7.54 6.68
N HIS A 173 10.28 -7.27 5.49
CA HIS A 173 8.92 -6.70 5.36
C HIS A 173 7.82 -7.75 5.26
N GLY A 174 8.18 -9.01 5.25
CA GLY A 174 7.26 -10.13 5.12
C GLY A 174 7.12 -10.65 3.69
N PRO A 175 6.77 -11.96 3.57
CA PRO A 175 6.50 -12.59 2.28
C PRO A 175 5.36 -11.91 1.54
N GLY A 176 5.50 -11.79 0.22
CA GLY A 176 4.52 -11.14 -0.63
C GLY A 176 3.11 -11.71 -0.49
N GLU A 177 2.98 -13.04 -0.32
CA GLU A 177 1.69 -13.68 -0.08
C GLU A 177 1.02 -13.17 1.20
N ASN A 178 1.79 -13.02 2.28
CA ASN A 178 1.26 -12.56 3.57
C ASN A 178 0.84 -11.10 3.48
N ARG A 179 1.62 -10.25 2.81
CA ARG A 179 1.28 -8.84 2.55
C ARG A 179 -0.01 -8.71 1.75
N ALA A 180 -0.13 -9.44 0.63
CA ALA A 180 -1.36 -9.46 -0.17
C ALA A 180 -2.58 -9.97 0.61
N LEU A 181 -2.42 -10.98 1.47
CA LEU A 181 -3.49 -11.49 2.33
C LEU A 181 -3.91 -10.48 3.39
N ALA A 182 -2.96 -9.77 4.01
CA ALA A 182 -3.23 -8.72 4.98
C ALA A 182 -4.02 -7.57 4.36
N LEU A 183 -3.59 -7.08 3.21
CA LEU A 183 -4.29 -6.06 2.43
C LEU A 183 -5.72 -6.50 2.06
N ARG A 184 -5.87 -7.72 1.52
CA ARG A 184 -7.18 -8.29 1.16
C ARG A 184 -8.12 -8.34 2.35
N SER A 185 -7.60 -8.72 3.53
CA SER A 185 -8.38 -8.73 4.76
C SER A 185 -8.89 -7.34 5.10
N GLY A 186 -8.03 -6.32 5.04
CA GLY A 186 -8.39 -4.93 5.27
C GLY A 186 -9.45 -4.42 4.29
N LEU A 187 -9.29 -4.67 2.99
CA LEU A 187 -10.26 -4.30 1.95
C LEU A 187 -11.65 -4.90 2.22
N ARG A 188 -11.69 -6.18 2.58
CA ARG A 188 -12.94 -6.89 2.88
C ARG A 188 -13.67 -6.29 4.06
N PHE A 189 -12.96 -5.89 5.12
CA PHE A 189 -13.56 -5.38 6.34
C PHE A 189 -13.85 -3.89 6.30
N GLY A 190 -13.01 -3.08 5.63
CA GLY A 190 -13.25 -1.65 5.45
C GLY A 190 -14.56 -1.36 4.73
N GLY A 191 -14.93 -2.19 3.74
CA GLY A 191 -16.20 -2.11 3.02
C GLY A 191 -17.43 -2.57 3.81
N SER A 192 -17.26 -3.20 4.98
CA SER A 192 -18.40 -3.65 5.78
C SER A 192 -19.12 -2.47 6.44
N LYS A 193 -20.44 -2.34 6.20
CA LYS A 193 -21.30 -1.28 6.78
C LYS A 193 -21.64 -1.51 8.27
N GLY A 194 -20.91 -2.39 8.97
CA GLY A 194 -21.22 -2.81 10.34
C GLY A 194 -20.91 -1.73 11.39
N LYS A 195 -21.72 -1.69 12.46
CA LYS A 195 -21.60 -0.73 13.57
C LYS A 195 -20.33 -0.93 14.44
N ASN A 196 -19.50 -1.93 14.19
CA ASN A 196 -18.40 -2.33 15.08
C ASN A 196 -17.04 -2.33 14.37
N LYS A 197 -16.75 -1.28 13.59
CA LYS A 197 -15.46 -1.12 12.89
C LYS A 197 -14.26 -1.26 13.83
N ASP A 198 -14.39 -0.81 15.09
CA ASP A 198 -13.30 -0.86 16.07
C ASP A 198 -12.97 -2.29 16.51
N ALA A 199 -13.99 -3.15 16.66
CA ALA A 199 -13.76 -4.55 16.98
C ALA A 199 -13.13 -5.32 15.82
N TYR A 200 -13.54 -5.03 14.59
CA TYR A 200 -12.93 -5.62 13.39
C TYR A 200 -11.47 -5.19 13.21
N TYR A 201 -11.19 -3.92 13.39
CA TYR A 201 -9.84 -3.37 13.38
C TYR A 201 -8.94 -4.11 14.37
N LYS A 202 -9.38 -4.29 15.62
CA LYS A 202 -8.62 -4.99 16.65
C LYS A 202 -8.43 -6.47 16.31
N MET A 203 -9.49 -7.15 15.94
CA MET A 203 -9.48 -8.59 15.69
C MET A 203 -8.69 -8.97 14.44
N PHE A 204 -8.79 -8.21 13.35
CA PHE A 204 -8.23 -8.63 12.05
C PHE A 204 -6.86 -8.03 11.75
N CYS A 205 -6.60 -6.79 12.16
CA CYS A 205 -5.30 -6.19 11.90
C CYS A 205 -4.35 -6.27 13.10
N LEU A 206 -4.87 -6.33 14.32
CA LEU A 206 -4.04 -6.42 15.52
C LEU A 206 -3.88 -7.86 16.03
N GLY A 207 -4.77 -8.78 15.68
CA GLY A 207 -4.78 -10.16 16.18
C GLY A 207 -5.13 -10.22 17.67
N GLU A 208 -5.98 -9.31 18.17
CA GLU A 208 -6.48 -9.25 19.55
C GLU A 208 -7.84 -9.93 19.70
#